data_88655679b8ea18fee686c82e0846fe55
#
_entry.id   88655679b8ea18fee686c82e0846fe55
#
_cell.length_a   1.000
_cell.length_b   1.000
_cell.length_c   1.000
_cell.angle_alpha   90.00
_cell.angle_beta   90.00
_cell.angle_gamma   90.00
#
_symmetry.space_group_name_H-M   'P 1'
#
loop_
_entity.id
_entity.type
_entity.pdbx_description
1 polymer ?
#
loop_
_entity_poly.entity_id
_entity_poly.type
_entity_poly.pdbx_seq_one_letter_code
_entity_poly.pdbx_strand_id
1 'polypeptide(L)'
;MRHYTVYGGSFDPIHFGHMSLVEGAIALDYEVIIVPAFRHAFGKQSAPFEHRVRMCELALVAWHLQAHARVCASERSMAQASDIPVYTYTVLCHLRDKLGSAPCLLVGPDIAAEWQRWYRHTDIDREFGRLCLPLTHAIRSTDIRQRLHAGADPASLSALLPAPVAAYIVTHGLYR
;
A
#
# COMPACT_ATOMS: atom_id res chain seq x y z
N MET A 1 20.11 2.10 14.67
CA MET A 1 18.67 2.06 15.03
C MET A 1 17.92 1.83 13.72
N ARG A 2 16.96 0.89 13.66
CA ARG A 2 16.20 0.67 12.40
C ARG A 2 15.19 1.79 12.22
N HIS A 3 15.17 2.38 11.04
CA HIS A 3 14.18 3.37 10.68
C HIS A 3 13.02 2.68 9.96
N TYR A 4 11.80 2.84 10.46
CA TYR A 4 10.61 2.24 9.86
C TYR A 4 9.80 3.29 9.10
N THR A 5 9.26 2.89 7.95
CA THR A 5 8.23 3.68 7.27
C THR A 5 7.00 2.83 6.98
N VAL A 6 5.83 3.43 7.11
CA VAL A 6 4.52 2.80 6.85
C VAL A 6 4.02 3.28 5.50
N TYR A 7 3.71 2.35 4.62
CA TYR A 7 3.09 2.62 3.33
C TYR A 7 1.66 2.08 3.31
N GLY A 8 0.69 2.96 3.55
CA GLY A 8 -0.74 2.65 3.51
C GLY A 8 -1.33 2.85 2.13
N GLY A 9 -2.27 1.99 1.75
CA GLY A 9 -2.96 2.12 0.46
C GLY A 9 -3.97 1.02 0.22
N SER A 10 -4.82 1.18 -0.79
CA SER A 10 -5.76 0.14 -1.20
C SER A 10 -5.06 -1.05 -1.86
N PHE A 11 -4.01 -0.80 -2.64
CA PHE A 11 -3.25 -1.80 -3.41
C PHE A 11 -4.16 -2.73 -4.22
N ASP A 12 -4.98 -2.14 -5.08
CA ASP A 12 -6.10 -2.79 -5.75
C ASP A 12 -6.03 -2.70 -7.29
N PRO A 13 -5.06 -3.40 -7.94
CA PRO A 13 -3.93 -4.14 -7.38
C PRO A 13 -2.71 -3.28 -7.06
N ILE A 14 -1.75 -3.85 -6.35
CA ILE A 14 -0.38 -3.31 -6.26
C ILE A 14 0.28 -3.33 -7.65
N HIS A 15 1.12 -2.34 -7.96
CA HIS A 15 1.74 -2.15 -9.27
C HIS A 15 3.13 -1.52 -9.16
N PHE A 16 3.84 -1.40 -10.27
CA PHE A 16 5.21 -0.85 -10.31
C PHE A 16 5.33 0.55 -9.71
N GLY A 17 4.32 1.42 -9.87
CA GLY A 17 4.32 2.72 -9.23
C GLY A 17 4.36 2.64 -7.70
N HIS A 18 3.63 1.70 -7.09
CA HIS A 18 3.72 1.46 -5.65
C HIS A 18 5.11 0.92 -5.26
N MET A 19 5.63 -0.03 -6.04
CA MET A 19 6.92 -0.67 -5.75
C MET A 19 8.08 0.31 -5.85
N SER A 20 8.02 1.29 -6.75
CA SER A 20 9.06 2.33 -6.84
C SER A 20 9.20 3.17 -5.57
N LEU A 21 8.08 3.44 -4.87
CA LEU A 21 8.14 4.11 -3.57
C LEU A 21 8.75 3.21 -2.48
N VAL A 22 8.44 1.91 -2.51
CA VAL A 22 9.04 0.93 -1.58
C VAL A 22 10.55 0.86 -1.79
N GLU A 23 11.02 0.71 -3.03
CA GLU A 23 12.44 0.69 -3.38
C GLU A 23 13.15 2.00 -2.99
N GLY A 24 12.51 3.14 -3.27
CA GLY A 24 13.04 4.44 -2.89
C GLY A 24 13.21 4.61 -1.38
N ALA A 25 12.27 4.10 -0.58
CA ALA A 25 12.38 4.12 0.87
C ALA A 25 13.50 3.19 1.38
N ILE A 26 13.63 1.99 0.80
CA ILE A 26 14.70 1.04 1.14
C ILE A 26 16.08 1.63 0.79
N ALA A 27 16.19 2.32 -0.34
CA ALA A 27 17.44 3.00 -0.74
C ALA A 27 17.86 4.13 0.23
N LEU A 28 16.94 4.59 1.07
CA LEU A 28 17.18 5.55 2.16
C LEU A 28 17.28 4.87 3.54
N ASP A 29 17.61 3.57 3.57
CA ASP A 29 17.78 2.75 4.78
C ASP A 29 16.52 2.60 5.66
N TYR A 30 15.32 2.69 5.05
CA TYR A 30 14.08 2.39 5.76
C TYR A 30 13.67 0.92 5.62
N GLU A 31 13.18 0.35 6.72
CA GLU A 31 12.38 -0.87 6.72
C GLU A 31 10.92 -0.51 6.41
N VAL A 32 10.36 -1.08 5.34
CA VAL A 32 9.02 -0.68 4.85
C VAL A 32 7.95 -1.63 5.37
N ILE A 33 6.86 -1.07 5.90
CA ILE A 33 5.67 -1.81 6.32
C ILE A 33 4.53 -1.41 5.40
N ILE A 34 4.17 -2.30 4.46
CA ILE A 34 3.01 -2.13 3.57
C ILE A 34 1.76 -2.49 4.35
N VAL A 35 0.80 -1.56 4.43
CA VAL A 35 -0.47 -1.75 5.15
C VAL A 35 -1.63 -1.60 4.16
N PRO A 36 -2.16 -2.72 3.62
CA PRO A 36 -3.37 -2.68 2.81
C PRO A 36 -4.57 -2.24 3.64
N ALA A 37 -5.34 -1.26 3.14
CA ALA A 37 -6.54 -0.79 3.80
C ALA A 37 -7.61 -1.89 3.83
N PHE A 38 -8.17 -2.20 5.01
CA PHE A 38 -9.21 -3.22 5.14
C PHE A 38 -10.52 -2.76 4.50
N ARG A 39 -10.96 -1.54 4.81
CA ARG A 39 -12.11 -0.88 4.20
C ARG A 39 -11.67 0.43 3.57
N HIS A 40 -12.10 0.68 2.35
CA HIS A 40 -11.84 1.99 1.75
C HIS A 40 -12.69 3.04 2.46
N ALA A 41 -12.07 4.12 2.95
CA ALA A 41 -12.74 5.17 3.70
C ALA A 41 -13.95 5.81 2.96
N PHE A 42 -13.99 5.70 1.64
CA PHE A 42 -15.05 6.27 0.78
C PHE A 42 -15.96 5.21 0.13
N GLY A 43 -16.07 3.99 0.72
CA GLY A 43 -17.01 2.97 0.24
C GLY A 43 -16.73 2.41 -1.16
N LYS A 44 -15.53 2.58 -1.70
CA LYS A 44 -15.14 2.09 -3.02
C LYS A 44 -15.12 0.56 -3.05
N GLN A 45 -15.78 -0.05 -4.04
CA GLN A 45 -15.65 -1.49 -4.28
C GLN A 45 -14.20 -1.81 -4.67
N SER A 46 -13.58 -2.72 -3.94
CA SER A 46 -12.24 -3.21 -4.18
C SER A 46 -12.24 -4.75 -4.12
N ALA A 47 -11.21 -5.37 -4.68
CA ALA A 47 -11.01 -6.80 -4.49
C ALA A 47 -10.97 -7.15 -2.98
N PRO A 48 -11.42 -8.35 -2.57
CA PRO A 48 -11.39 -8.78 -1.18
C PRO A 48 -10.02 -8.56 -0.55
N PHE A 49 -10.03 -8.21 0.74
CA PHE A 49 -8.82 -7.80 1.47
C PHE A 49 -7.69 -8.84 1.36
N GLU A 50 -8.03 -10.11 1.50
CA GLU A 50 -7.08 -11.22 1.45
C GLU A 50 -6.35 -11.31 0.10
N HIS A 51 -7.06 -11.05 -1.00
CA HIS A 51 -6.43 -11.00 -2.32
C HIS A 51 -5.46 -9.82 -2.44
N ARG A 52 -5.80 -8.65 -1.90
CA ARG A 52 -4.93 -7.47 -1.95
C ARG A 52 -3.68 -7.64 -1.09
N VAL A 53 -3.82 -8.24 0.11
CA VAL A 53 -2.68 -8.63 0.96
C VAL A 53 -1.77 -9.60 0.20
N ARG A 54 -2.36 -10.64 -0.40
CA ARG A 54 -1.57 -11.65 -1.14
C ARG A 54 -0.85 -11.07 -2.34
N MET A 55 -1.48 -10.17 -3.09
CA MET A 55 -0.82 -9.48 -4.20
C MET A 55 0.36 -8.62 -3.74
N CYS A 56 0.26 -7.95 -2.58
CA CYS A 56 1.39 -7.22 -1.99
C CYS A 56 2.55 -8.16 -1.61
N GLU A 57 2.27 -9.31 -1.01
CA GLU A 57 3.29 -10.32 -0.68
C GLU A 57 3.99 -10.84 -1.95
N LEU A 58 3.23 -11.17 -2.99
CA LEU A 58 3.75 -11.63 -4.28
C LEU A 58 4.63 -10.56 -4.95
N ALA A 59 4.26 -9.30 -4.84
CA ALA A 59 5.08 -8.20 -5.36
C ALA A 59 6.41 -8.09 -4.63
N LEU A 60 6.44 -8.18 -3.29
CA LEU A 60 7.67 -8.17 -2.51
C LEU A 60 8.61 -9.34 -2.87
N VAL A 61 8.04 -10.54 -3.08
CA VAL A 61 8.82 -11.71 -3.53
C VAL A 61 9.41 -11.48 -4.92
N ALA A 62 8.60 -10.97 -5.86
CA ALA A 62 9.04 -10.72 -7.23
C ALA A 62 10.17 -9.69 -7.33
N TRP A 63 10.23 -8.76 -6.37
CA TRP A 63 11.29 -7.74 -6.28
C TRP A 63 12.44 -8.09 -5.35
N HIS A 64 12.41 -9.25 -4.71
CA HIS A 64 13.42 -9.67 -3.71
C HIS A 64 13.58 -8.68 -2.54
N LEU A 65 12.49 -8.04 -2.12
CA LEU A 65 12.50 -7.00 -1.08
C LEU A 65 12.10 -7.50 0.33
N GLN A 66 11.89 -8.82 0.52
CA GLN A 66 11.39 -9.39 1.78
C GLN A 66 12.35 -9.19 2.96
N ALA A 67 13.63 -8.92 2.69
CA ALA A 67 14.60 -8.60 3.73
C ALA A 67 14.38 -7.22 4.38
N HIS A 68 13.76 -6.27 3.63
CA HIS A 68 13.59 -4.87 4.02
C HIS A 68 12.15 -4.37 3.97
N ALA A 69 11.23 -5.20 3.50
CA ALA A 69 9.81 -4.85 3.42
C ALA A 69 8.91 -6.02 3.81
N ARG A 70 7.82 -5.73 4.49
CA ARG A 70 6.80 -6.71 4.86
C ARG A 70 5.40 -6.17 4.72
N VAL A 71 4.42 -7.06 4.54
CA VAL A 71 3.00 -6.72 4.55
C VAL A 71 2.47 -6.88 5.98
N CYS A 72 1.67 -5.91 6.43
CA CYS A 72 1.01 -5.93 7.71
C CYS A 72 -0.52 -5.84 7.53
N ALA A 73 -1.23 -6.89 7.89
CA ALA A 73 -2.69 -6.99 7.77
C ALA A 73 -3.45 -6.51 9.01
N SER A 74 -2.82 -5.70 9.88
CA SER A 74 -3.39 -5.30 11.18
C SER A 74 -4.66 -4.46 11.06
N GLU A 75 -4.89 -3.75 9.94
CA GLU A 75 -6.13 -2.99 9.76
C GLU A 75 -7.39 -3.85 9.86
N ARG A 76 -7.33 -5.13 9.44
CA ARG A 76 -8.45 -6.05 9.59
C ARG A 76 -8.86 -6.23 11.06
N SER A 77 -7.91 -6.55 11.92
CA SER A 77 -8.19 -6.74 13.36
C SER A 77 -8.61 -5.45 14.04
N MET A 78 -8.05 -4.31 13.65
CA MET A 78 -8.43 -3.01 14.16
C MET A 78 -9.86 -2.65 13.74
N ALA A 79 -10.24 -2.88 12.49
CA ALA A 79 -11.58 -2.63 11.96
C ALA A 79 -12.66 -3.57 12.53
N GLN A 80 -12.27 -4.77 12.97
CA GLN A 80 -13.17 -5.72 13.62
C GLN A 80 -13.37 -5.42 15.11
N ALA A 81 -12.42 -4.74 15.74
CA ALA A 81 -12.48 -4.37 17.15
C ALA A 81 -13.28 -3.09 17.42
N SER A 82 -13.67 -2.34 16.39
CA SER A 82 -14.37 -1.05 16.52
C SER A 82 -15.19 -0.74 15.26
N ASP A 83 -16.35 -0.11 15.44
CA ASP A 83 -17.18 0.42 14.36
C ASP A 83 -16.62 1.73 13.76
N ILE A 84 -15.57 2.27 14.37
CA ILE A 84 -14.92 3.50 13.89
C ILE A 84 -14.01 3.15 12.68
N PRO A 85 -14.04 3.96 11.59
CA PRO A 85 -13.12 3.78 10.48
C PRO A 85 -11.66 3.77 10.94
N VAL A 86 -10.87 2.86 10.39
CA VAL A 86 -9.43 2.82 10.67
C VAL A 86 -8.74 3.90 9.84
N TYR A 87 -8.27 4.94 10.50
CA TYR A 87 -7.52 6.02 9.86
C TYR A 87 -6.01 5.79 9.96
N THR A 88 -5.27 6.36 9.02
CA THR A 88 -3.80 6.26 8.99
C THR A 88 -3.15 6.64 10.31
N TYR A 89 -3.61 7.69 10.99
CA TYR A 89 -3.10 8.06 12.31
C TYR A 89 -3.22 6.92 13.33
N THR A 90 -4.37 6.23 13.36
CA THR A 90 -4.59 5.10 14.27
C THR A 90 -3.68 3.91 13.96
N VAL A 91 -3.43 3.65 12.67
CA VAL A 91 -2.47 2.62 12.22
C VAL A 91 -1.05 2.96 12.68
N LEU A 92 -0.63 4.21 12.52
CA LEU A 92 0.69 4.67 12.93
C LEU A 92 0.89 4.54 14.46
N CYS A 93 -0.10 4.92 15.26
CA CYS A 93 -0.07 4.73 16.72
C CYS A 93 0.08 3.24 17.08
N HIS A 94 -0.75 2.38 16.49
CA HIS A 94 -0.68 0.94 16.72
C HIS A 94 0.68 0.34 16.36
N LEU A 95 1.25 0.76 15.22
CA LEU A 95 2.57 0.28 14.80
C LEU A 95 3.70 0.86 15.67
N ARG A 96 3.62 2.12 16.10
CA ARG A 96 4.57 2.70 17.06
C ARG A 96 4.66 1.85 18.33
N ASP A 97 3.50 1.48 18.88
CA ASP A 97 3.43 0.69 20.12
C ASP A 97 4.01 -0.72 19.93
N LYS A 98 3.81 -1.32 18.75
CA LYS A 98 4.38 -2.64 18.41
C LYS A 98 5.89 -2.60 18.12
N LEU A 99 6.38 -1.53 17.52
CA LEU A 99 7.78 -1.39 17.11
C LEU A 99 8.66 -0.83 18.23
N GLY A 100 8.07 -0.20 19.24
CA GLY A 100 8.79 0.55 20.27
C GLY A 100 9.43 1.85 19.75
N SER A 101 9.09 2.26 18.52
CA SER A 101 9.57 3.49 17.88
C SER A 101 8.55 4.02 16.88
N ALA A 102 8.47 5.34 16.72
CA ALA A 102 7.55 5.97 15.78
C ALA A 102 8.03 5.74 14.32
N PRO A 103 7.23 5.05 13.47
CA PRO A 103 7.53 4.95 12.04
C PRO A 103 7.09 6.24 11.33
N CYS A 104 7.79 6.68 10.30
CA CYS A 104 7.27 7.75 9.44
C CYS A 104 6.25 7.21 8.43
N LEU A 105 5.47 8.11 7.81
CA LEU A 105 4.49 7.76 6.77
C LEU A 105 5.11 7.95 5.38
N LEU A 106 5.17 6.89 4.58
CA LEU A 106 5.57 6.97 3.17
C LEU A 106 4.38 7.43 2.33
N VAL A 107 4.57 8.50 1.57
CA VAL A 107 3.56 9.08 0.69
C VAL A 107 4.12 9.37 -0.70
N GLY A 108 3.31 9.12 -1.71
CA GLY A 108 3.56 9.56 -3.07
C GLY A 108 3.06 11.00 -3.32
N PRO A 109 3.34 11.57 -4.52
CA PRO A 109 2.98 12.93 -4.86
C PRO A 109 1.48 13.22 -4.77
N ASP A 110 0.64 12.27 -5.16
CA ASP A 110 -0.82 12.41 -5.15
C ASP A 110 -1.35 12.68 -3.73
N ILE A 111 -0.84 11.91 -2.76
CA ILE A 111 -1.22 12.08 -1.35
C ILE A 111 -0.61 13.36 -0.78
N ALA A 112 0.62 13.68 -1.14
CA ALA A 112 1.27 14.91 -0.69
C ALA A 112 0.51 16.16 -1.14
N ALA A 113 -0.08 16.15 -2.35
CA ALA A 113 -0.89 17.26 -2.87
C ALA A 113 -2.23 17.47 -2.12
N GLU A 114 -2.81 16.39 -1.59
CA GLU A 114 -4.09 16.42 -0.86
C GLU A 114 -3.93 16.31 0.66
N TRP A 115 -2.71 16.44 1.17
CA TRP A 115 -2.35 16.15 2.55
C TRP A 115 -3.21 16.84 3.60
N GLN A 116 -3.55 18.09 3.40
CA GLN A 116 -4.37 18.88 4.35
C GLN A 116 -5.80 18.34 4.54
N ARG A 117 -6.26 17.46 3.67
CA ARG A 117 -7.59 16.81 3.75
C ARG A 117 -7.57 15.53 4.59
N TRP A 118 -6.37 15.06 4.98
CA TRP A 118 -6.23 13.81 5.72
C TRP A 118 -6.57 14.01 7.21
N TYR A 119 -7.26 13.01 7.76
CA TYR A 119 -7.62 13.00 9.16
C TYR A 119 -6.37 13.09 10.04
N ARG A 120 -6.33 14.10 10.92
CA ARG A 120 -5.20 14.37 11.83
C ARG A 120 -3.84 14.55 11.14
N HIS A 121 -3.82 15.10 9.95
CA HIS A 121 -2.58 15.33 9.19
C HIS A 121 -1.52 16.09 9.99
N THR A 122 -1.89 17.12 10.77
CA THR A 122 -0.96 17.87 11.61
C THR A 122 -0.36 17.03 12.74
N ASP A 123 -1.14 16.11 13.31
CA ASP A 123 -0.64 15.19 14.33
C ASP A 123 0.32 14.16 13.71
N ILE A 124 0.02 13.67 12.51
CA ILE A 124 0.93 12.79 11.77
C ILE A 124 2.26 13.50 11.52
N ASP A 125 2.23 14.74 11.04
CA ASP A 125 3.45 15.52 10.79
C ASP A 125 4.27 15.73 12.06
N ARG A 126 3.61 16.01 13.18
CA ARG A 126 4.28 16.26 14.46
C ARG A 126 4.86 15.02 15.11
N GLU A 127 4.12 13.89 15.09
CA GLU A 127 4.44 12.69 15.88
C GLU A 127 5.20 11.63 15.10
N PHE A 128 5.02 11.57 13.78
CA PHE A 128 5.55 10.51 12.92
C PHE A 128 6.42 11.05 11.77
N GLY A 129 6.06 12.20 11.25
CA GLY A 129 6.68 12.74 10.04
C GLY A 129 6.25 12.00 8.77
N ARG A 130 6.67 12.55 7.63
CA ARG A 130 6.39 11.98 6.30
C ARG A 130 7.66 11.81 5.49
N LEU A 131 7.76 10.68 4.80
CA LEU A 131 8.73 10.45 3.74
C LEU A 131 8.01 10.63 2.40
N CYS A 132 8.25 11.76 1.73
CA CYS A 132 7.65 12.06 0.43
C CYS A 132 8.62 11.66 -0.67
N LEU A 133 8.25 10.70 -1.51
CA LEU A 133 9.09 10.23 -2.61
C LEU A 133 8.39 10.44 -3.95
N PRO A 134 9.15 10.73 -5.04
CA PRO A 134 8.58 10.82 -6.37
C PRO A 134 8.16 9.44 -6.88
N LEU A 135 7.12 9.39 -7.72
CA LEU A 135 6.78 8.22 -8.50
C LEU A 135 7.68 8.15 -9.73
N THR A 136 8.38 7.04 -9.90
CA THR A 136 9.14 6.78 -11.15
C THR A 136 8.24 6.27 -12.27
N HIS A 137 7.06 5.73 -11.90
CA HIS A 137 6.07 5.21 -12.85
C HIS A 137 4.69 5.82 -12.54
N ALA A 138 4.16 6.62 -13.46
CA ALA A 138 2.83 7.21 -13.37
C ALA A 138 1.73 6.17 -13.70
N ILE A 139 1.58 5.17 -12.83
CA ILE A 139 0.61 4.07 -12.98
C ILE A 139 -0.48 4.24 -11.93
N ARG A 140 -1.73 3.98 -12.33
CA ARG A 140 -2.89 3.98 -11.43
C ARG A 140 -3.57 2.62 -11.42
N SER A 141 -3.88 2.10 -10.24
CA SER A 141 -4.67 0.86 -10.10
C SER A 141 -6.02 0.94 -10.83
N THR A 142 -6.62 2.12 -10.90
CA THR A 142 -7.88 2.33 -11.63
C THR A 142 -7.74 2.03 -13.11
N ASP A 143 -6.66 2.47 -13.76
CA ASP A 143 -6.41 2.22 -15.19
C ASP A 143 -6.17 0.73 -15.45
N ILE A 144 -5.50 0.05 -14.53
CA ILE A 144 -5.30 -1.39 -14.58
C ILE A 144 -6.64 -2.12 -14.51
N ARG A 145 -7.48 -1.79 -13.53
CA ARG A 145 -8.80 -2.41 -13.39
C ARG A 145 -9.69 -2.15 -14.60
N GLN A 146 -9.70 -0.94 -15.15
CA GLN A 146 -10.47 -0.61 -16.36
C GLN A 146 -10.04 -1.46 -17.57
N ARG A 147 -8.74 -1.68 -17.76
CA ARG A 147 -8.23 -2.54 -18.84
C ARG A 147 -8.66 -4.00 -18.63
N LEU A 148 -8.59 -4.51 -17.40
CA LEU A 148 -9.02 -5.86 -17.07
C LEU A 148 -10.53 -6.05 -17.27
N HIS A 149 -11.36 -5.10 -16.84
CA HIS A 149 -12.82 -5.11 -17.10
C HIS A 149 -13.14 -5.04 -18.59
N ALA A 150 -12.31 -4.38 -19.40
CA ALA A 150 -12.45 -4.35 -20.85
C ALA A 150 -11.95 -5.64 -21.54
N GLY A 151 -11.55 -6.66 -20.77
CA GLY A 151 -11.11 -7.95 -21.29
C GLY A 151 -9.64 -8.01 -21.70
N ALA A 152 -8.80 -7.07 -21.27
CA ALA A 152 -7.38 -7.17 -21.51
C ALA A 152 -6.79 -8.41 -20.84
N ASP A 153 -5.92 -9.12 -21.56
CA ASP A 153 -5.14 -10.20 -20.98
C ASP A 153 -4.19 -9.63 -19.92
N PRO A 154 -4.25 -10.11 -18.65
CA PRO A 154 -3.33 -9.70 -17.61
C PRO A 154 -1.84 -9.81 -17.97
N ALA A 155 -1.47 -10.77 -18.82
CA ALA A 155 -0.11 -10.89 -19.33
C ALA A 155 0.31 -9.67 -20.17
N SER A 156 -0.64 -9.00 -20.84
CA SER A 156 -0.37 -7.75 -21.58
C SER A 156 -0.07 -6.55 -20.68
N LEU A 157 -0.29 -6.68 -19.38
CA LEU A 157 -0.03 -5.65 -18.38
C LEU A 157 1.36 -5.79 -17.71
N SER A 158 2.27 -6.55 -18.33
CA SER A 158 3.63 -6.80 -17.84
C SER A 158 4.47 -5.54 -17.61
N ALA A 159 4.14 -4.43 -18.28
CA ALA A 159 4.76 -3.12 -18.03
C ALA A 159 4.17 -2.38 -16.80
N LEU A 160 3.10 -2.88 -16.22
CA LEU A 160 2.36 -2.22 -15.13
C LEU A 160 2.38 -3.05 -13.84
N LEU A 161 2.40 -4.39 -13.96
CA LEU A 161 2.25 -5.35 -12.88
C LEU A 161 3.40 -6.34 -12.84
N PRO A 162 3.86 -6.74 -11.64
CA PRO A 162 4.73 -7.91 -11.49
C PRO A 162 4.05 -9.17 -12.07
N ALA A 163 4.83 -10.00 -12.78
CA ALA A 163 4.29 -11.22 -13.39
C ALA A 163 3.54 -12.14 -12.40
N PRO A 164 4.02 -12.38 -11.15
CA PRO A 164 3.26 -13.17 -10.18
C PRO A 164 1.93 -12.54 -9.76
N VAL A 165 1.83 -11.21 -9.72
CA VAL A 165 0.58 -10.50 -9.44
C VAL A 165 -0.39 -10.64 -10.61
N ALA A 166 0.08 -10.49 -11.84
CA ALA A 166 -0.75 -10.72 -13.03
C ALA A 166 -1.29 -12.16 -13.09
N ALA A 167 -0.44 -13.16 -12.86
CA ALA A 167 -0.83 -14.57 -12.79
C ALA A 167 -1.88 -14.83 -11.69
N TYR A 168 -1.72 -14.21 -10.53
CA TYR A 168 -2.67 -14.31 -9.41
C TYR A 168 -4.04 -13.75 -9.78
N ILE A 169 -4.09 -12.59 -10.44
CA ILE A 169 -5.33 -11.97 -10.94
C ILE A 169 -6.07 -12.91 -11.89
N VAL A 170 -5.35 -13.56 -12.82
CA VAL A 170 -5.93 -14.57 -13.74
C VAL A 170 -6.52 -15.74 -13.00
N THR A 171 -5.72 -16.36 -12.13
CA THR A 171 -6.09 -17.58 -11.41
C THR A 171 -7.34 -17.39 -10.55
N HIS A 172 -7.52 -16.18 -9.98
CA HIS A 172 -8.65 -15.89 -9.09
C HIS A 172 -9.78 -15.11 -9.77
N GLY A 173 -9.68 -14.84 -11.07
CA GLY A 173 -10.71 -14.15 -11.84
C GLY A 173 -11.00 -12.73 -11.33
N LEU A 174 -9.98 -12.04 -10.78
CA LEU A 174 -10.15 -10.71 -10.21
C LEU A 174 -10.29 -9.65 -11.32
N TYR A 175 -11.13 -8.64 -11.05
CA TYR A 175 -11.32 -7.47 -11.93
C TYR A 175 -11.90 -7.81 -13.33
N ARG A 176 -12.74 -8.86 -13.42
CA ARG A 176 -13.47 -9.24 -14.65
C ARG A 176 -14.87 -8.70 -14.67
#